data_a241d2a1b6e862f7d0b0f36366e3d522
#
_entry.id   a241d2a1b6e862f7d0b0f36366e3d522
#
_cell.length_a   1.000
_cell.length_b   1.000
_cell.length_c   1.000
_cell.angle_alpha   90.00
_cell.angle_beta   90.00
_cell.angle_gamma   90.00
#
_symmetry.space_group_name_H-M   'P 1'
#
loop_
_entity.id
_entity.type
_entity.pdbx_description
1 polymer ?
#
loop_
_entity_poly.entity_id
_entity_poly.type
_entity_poly.pdbx_seq_one_letter_code
_entity_poly.pdbx_strand_id
1 'polypeptide(L)'
;MKTLILYSSHDGQTKKIAEFMVQYLEGEIVVSPLTEELDFQFFDRVIIGASIRYGHFNKQLYHFVERHHELLNTKSAVFFGVNLTARKEGKDTPEGNAYVCKFLQRIKWTPAKVGVFAGALLYPRYKWIDRVMIQLIMKITGGETDTTKEIEYTDWGKVKTFAESLNL
;
A
#
# COMPACT_ATOMS: atom_id res chain seq x y z
N MET A 1 5.45 20.50 9.83
CA MET A 1 4.78 19.18 10.03
C MET A 1 5.79 18.07 9.80
N LYS A 2 5.81 17.09 10.67
CA LYS A 2 6.67 15.92 10.56
C LYS A 2 5.83 14.67 10.22
N THR A 3 6.09 14.08 9.08
CA THR A 3 5.32 12.96 8.54
C THR A 3 6.17 11.68 8.52
N LEU A 4 5.62 10.59 9.00
CA LEU A 4 6.20 9.26 8.88
C LEU A 4 5.44 8.45 7.83
N ILE A 5 6.13 7.89 6.86
CA ILE A 5 5.56 6.92 5.91
C ILE A 5 6.10 5.54 6.25
N LEU A 6 5.19 4.65 6.64
CA LEU A 6 5.50 3.24 6.91
C LEU A 6 5.04 2.40 5.73
N TYR A 7 5.88 1.48 5.28
CA TYR A 7 5.51 0.58 4.20
C TYR A 7 5.70 -0.89 4.56
N SER A 8 4.75 -1.71 4.13
CA SER A 8 4.83 -3.16 4.12
C SER A 8 4.83 -3.62 2.67
N SER A 9 5.97 -4.08 2.17
CA SER A 9 6.17 -4.41 0.75
C SER A 9 6.66 -5.84 0.59
N HIS A 10 6.16 -6.52 -0.44
CA HIS A 10 6.65 -7.85 -0.82
C HIS A 10 7.82 -7.77 -1.81
N ASP A 11 7.69 -6.96 -2.86
CA ASP A 11 8.63 -6.94 -3.99
C ASP A 11 9.24 -5.55 -4.24
N GLY A 12 8.99 -4.60 -3.35
CA GLY A 12 9.58 -3.26 -3.41
C GLY A 12 8.68 -2.20 -4.04
N GLN A 13 7.54 -2.54 -4.63
CA GLN A 13 6.69 -1.55 -5.30
C GLN A 13 6.03 -0.59 -4.32
N THR A 14 5.55 -1.07 -3.18
CA THR A 14 4.96 -0.22 -2.14
C THR A 14 6.00 0.76 -1.58
N LYS A 15 7.23 0.30 -1.38
CA LYS A 15 8.36 1.15 -0.99
C LYS A 15 8.61 2.24 -2.03
N LYS A 16 8.62 1.88 -3.32
CA LYS A 16 8.81 2.81 -4.43
C LYS A 16 7.73 3.87 -4.46
N ILE A 17 6.47 3.49 -4.22
CA ILE A 17 5.34 4.43 -4.13
C ILE A 17 5.53 5.37 -2.93
N ALA A 18 5.89 4.84 -1.76
CA ALA A 18 6.15 5.65 -0.56
C ALA A 18 7.25 6.68 -0.80
N GLU A 19 8.36 6.27 -1.41
CA GLU A 19 9.48 7.15 -1.73
C GLU A 19 9.11 8.21 -2.77
N PHE A 20 8.28 7.87 -3.75
CA PHE A 20 7.78 8.82 -4.75
C PHE A 20 6.91 9.91 -4.11
N MET A 21 6.08 9.57 -3.11
CA MET A 21 5.22 10.53 -2.42
C MET A 21 6.03 11.65 -1.72
N VAL A 22 7.25 11.36 -1.29
CA VAL A 22 8.10 12.33 -0.58
C VAL A 22 8.26 13.63 -1.35
N GLN A 23 8.34 13.55 -2.68
CA GLN A 23 8.53 14.71 -3.55
C GLN A 23 7.34 15.69 -3.52
N TYR A 24 6.16 15.21 -3.13
CA TYR A 24 4.90 15.95 -3.22
C TYR A 24 4.30 16.26 -1.84
N LEU A 25 4.96 15.85 -0.78
CA LEU A 25 4.56 16.13 0.60
C LEU A 25 5.36 17.30 1.18
N GLU A 26 4.68 18.15 1.91
CA GLU A 26 5.32 19.28 2.59
C GLU A 26 5.82 18.90 3.99
N GLY A 27 6.90 19.55 4.43
CA GLY A 27 7.49 19.34 5.74
C GLY A 27 8.61 18.31 5.77
N GLU A 28 8.92 17.83 6.96
CA GLU A 28 9.94 16.79 7.17
C GLU A 28 9.30 15.42 6.98
N ILE A 29 9.86 14.61 6.10
CA ILE A 29 9.32 13.29 5.75
C ILE A 29 10.34 12.22 6.09
N VAL A 30 9.92 11.20 6.84
CA VAL A 30 10.71 10.01 7.13
C VAL A 30 10.00 8.80 6.53
N VAL A 31 10.72 7.99 5.76
CA VAL A 31 10.21 6.74 5.18
C VAL A 31 10.89 5.56 5.85
N SER A 32 10.11 4.61 6.34
CA SER A 32 10.62 3.44 7.06
C SER A 32 9.79 2.19 6.77
N PRO A 33 10.42 1.00 6.77
CA PRO A 33 9.64 -0.23 6.79
C PRO A 33 8.75 -0.30 8.02
N LEU A 34 7.60 -0.95 7.89
CA LEU A 34 6.71 -1.22 9.01
C LEU A 34 7.37 -2.21 9.96
N THR A 35 7.67 -1.77 11.19
CA THR A 35 8.22 -2.59 12.26
C THR A 35 7.45 -2.38 13.55
N GLU A 36 7.41 -3.40 14.40
CA GLU A 36 6.66 -3.32 15.67
C GLU A 36 7.31 -2.38 16.70
N GLU A 37 8.60 -2.12 16.55
CA GLU A 37 9.41 -1.37 17.53
C GLU A 37 9.42 0.15 17.26
N LEU A 38 8.69 0.61 16.26
CA LEU A 38 8.74 2.00 15.85
C LEU A 38 7.87 2.88 16.75
N ASP A 39 8.50 3.89 17.38
CA ASP A 39 7.78 4.94 18.11
C ASP A 39 7.45 6.10 17.17
N PHE A 40 6.16 6.29 16.91
CA PHE A 40 5.69 7.34 16.02
C PHE A 40 4.90 8.47 16.72
N GLN A 41 4.89 8.49 18.03
CA GLN A 41 4.11 9.50 18.77
C GLN A 41 4.59 10.95 18.53
N PHE A 42 5.84 11.14 18.15
CA PHE A 42 6.42 12.45 17.84
C PHE A 42 6.19 12.93 16.41
N PHE A 43 5.56 12.12 15.58
CA PHE A 43 5.17 12.52 14.23
C PHE A 43 3.77 13.14 14.26
N ASP A 44 3.60 14.21 13.48
CA ASP A 44 2.31 14.88 13.35
C ASP A 44 1.33 14.08 12.50
N ARG A 45 1.85 13.38 11.50
CA ARG A 45 1.07 12.55 10.58
C ARG A 45 1.77 11.23 10.30
N VAL A 46 0.96 10.18 10.18
CA VAL A 46 1.44 8.84 9.81
C VAL A 46 0.71 8.40 8.54
N ILE A 47 1.46 7.92 7.56
CA ILE A 47 0.95 7.31 6.33
C ILE A 47 1.40 5.85 6.33
N ILE A 48 0.46 4.92 6.21
CA ILE A 48 0.76 3.50 6.14
C ILE A 48 0.40 2.97 4.76
N GLY A 49 1.39 2.42 4.06
CA GLY A 49 1.20 1.75 2.79
C GLY A 49 1.47 0.26 2.88
N ALA A 50 0.65 -0.55 2.25
CA ALA A 50 0.80 -1.99 2.26
C ALA A 50 0.36 -2.63 0.95
N SER A 51 1.05 -3.69 0.54
CA SER A 51 0.70 -4.48 -0.63
C SER A 51 0.00 -5.77 -0.26
N ILE A 52 -0.86 -6.23 -1.17
CA ILE A 52 -1.58 -7.50 -1.06
C ILE A 52 -0.84 -8.57 -1.84
N ARG A 53 -0.75 -9.77 -1.24
CA ARG A 53 -0.37 -10.99 -1.93
C ARG A 53 -1.36 -12.10 -1.57
N TYR A 54 -1.83 -12.82 -2.57
CA TYR A 54 -2.82 -13.91 -2.42
C TYR A 54 -4.11 -13.45 -1.70
N GLY A 55 -4.54 -12.23 -1.98
CA GLY A 55 -5.76 -11.66 -1.41
C GLY A 55 -5.66 -11.17 0.03
N HIS A 56 -4.45 -11.14 0.61
CA HIS A 56 -4.23 -10.74 2.00
C HIS A 56 -3.12 -9.71 2.14
N PHE A 57 -3.30 -8.78 3.09
CA PHE A 57 -2.21 -7.98 3.61
C PHE A 57 -1.37 -8.82 4.58
N ASN A 58 -0.13 -8.40 4.81
CA ASN A 58 0.77 -9.06 5.74
C ASN A 58 0.17 -9.05 7.17
N LYS A 59 0.31 -10.16 7.89
CA LYS A 59 -0.15 -10.28 9.28
C LYS A 59 0.46 -9.21 10.20
N GLN A 60 1.69 -8.81 9.94
CA GLN A 60 2.37 -7.75 10.68
C GLN A 60 1.62 -6.42 10.61
N LEU A 61 1.00 -6.11 9.45
CA LEU A 61 0.16 -4.92 9.31
C LEU A 61 -1.03 -4.97 10.27
N TYR A 62 -1.74 -6.09 10.33
CA TYR A 62 -2.88 -6.25 11.22
C TYR A 62 -2.48 -6.13 12.69
N HIS A 63 -1.38 -6.76 13.10
CA HIS A 63 -0.87 -6.68 14.46
C HIS A 63 -0.48 -5.25 14.83
N PHE A 64 0.21 -4.55 13.93
CA PHE A 64 0.61 -3.16 14.13
C PHE A 64 -0.60 -2.25 14.30
N VAL A 65 -1.60 -2.37 13.42
CA VAL A 65 -2.81 -1.55 13.48
C VAL A 65 -3.63 -1.87 14.74
N GLU A 66 -3.77 -3.12 15.11
CA GLU A 66 -4.47 -3.50 16.33
C GLU A 66 -3.80 -2.92 17.57
N ARG A 67 -2.48 -3.00 17.63
CA ARG A 67 -1.69 -2.48 18.76
C ARG A 67 -1.74 -0.96 18.87
N HIS A 68 -1.80 -0.24 17.76
CA HIS A 68 -1.65 1.21 17.69
C HIS A 68 -2.90 1.97 17.22
N HIS A 69 -4.05 1.33 17.11
CA HIS A 69 -5.25 1.95 16.51
C HIS A 69 -5.69 3.23 17.25
N GLU A 70 -5.56 3.28 18.56
CA GLU A 70 -5.93 4.47 19.34
C GLU A 70 -5.08 5.67 18.96
N LEU A 71 -3.75 5.48 18.92
CA LEU A 71 -2.82 6.54 18.53
C LEU A 71 -3.00 6.92 17.06
N LEU A 72 -3.20 5.96 16.16
CA LEU A 72 -3.46 6.22 14.75
C LEU A 72 -4.73 7.05 14.54
N ASN A 73 -5.77 6.79 15.31
CA ASN A 73 -7.01 7.57 15.24
C ASN A 73 -6.83 9.04 15.69
N THR A 74 -5.81 9.32 16.52
CA THR A 74 -5.52 10.69 16.97
C THR A 74 -4.59 11.47 16.03
N LYS A 75 -3.87 10.78 15.14
CA LYS A 75 -2.79 11.36 14.31
C LYS A 75 -3.22 11.75 12.89
N SER A 76 -4.50 11.76 12.56
CA SER A 76 -4.94 11.94 11.17
C SER A 76 -4.23 10.99 10.22
N ALA A 77 -4.07 9.74 10.64
CA ALA A 77 -3.31 8.75 9.92
C ALA A 77 -4.01 8.33 8.62
N VAL A 78 -3.22 8.09 7.59
CA VAL A 78 -3.65 7.83 6.22
C VAL A 78 -3.19 6.44 5.80
N PHE A 79 -4.00 5.75 5.00
CA PHE A 79 -3.69 4.43 4.46
C PHE A 79 -3.67 4.45 2.93
N PHE A 80 -2.76 3.70 2.33
CA PHE A 80 -2.87 3.33 0.93
C PHE A 80 -2.59 1.84 0.73
N GLY A 81 -3.43 1.21 -0.07
CA GLY A 81 -3.29 -0.20 -0.45
C GLY A 81 -2.74 -0.31 -1.87
N VAL A 82 -1.87 -1.30 -2.08
CA VAL A 82 -1.26 -1.58 -3.38
C VAL A 82 -1.59 -3.02 -3.76
N ASN A 83 -2.22 -3.21 -4.92
CA ASN A 83 -2.53 -4.54 -5.43
C ASN A 83 -2.69 -4.55 -6.95
N LEU A 84 -2.56 -5.72 -7.55
CA LEU A 84 -2.69 -5.87 -9.01
C LEU A 84 -4.13 -5.70 -9.51
N THR A 85 -5.12 -5.99 -8.68
CA THR A 85 -6.54 -5.83 -9.05
C THR A 85 -6.87 -4.37 -9.35
N ALA A 86 -6.19 -3.43 -8.70
CA ALA A 86 -6.38 -2.00 -8.92
C ALA A 86 -5.99 -1.52 -10.33
N ARG A 87 -5.36 -2.37 -11.16
CA ARG A 87 -5.10 -2.07 -12.58
C ARG A 87 -6.39 -2.04 -13.41
N LYS A 88 -7.46 -2.67 -12.91
CA LYS A 88 -8.75 -2.74 -13.60
C LYS A 88 -9.58 -1.51 -13.29
N GLU A 89 -10.32 -1.04 -14.29
CA GLU A 89 -11.22 0.09 -14.14
C GLU A 89 -12.23 -0.14 -13.00
N GLY A 90 -12.41 0.88 -12.16
CA GLY A 90 -13.31 0.83 -11.01
C GLY A 90 -12.77 0.06 -9.80
N LYS A 91 -11.59 -0.57 -9.89
CA LYS A 91 -10.97 -1.31 -8.79
C LYS A 91 -9.85 -0.55 -8.08
N ASP A 92 -9.61 0.67 -8.47
CA ASP A 92 -8.59 1.58 -7.94
C ASP A 92 -9.14 2.63 -6.97
N THR A 93 -10.29 2.34 -6.37
CA THR A 93 -10.92 3.16 -5.32
C THR A 93 -11.13 2.33 -4.06
N PRO A 94 -11.22 2.96 -2.88
CA PRO A 94 -11.50 2.22 -1.64
C PRO A 94 -12.80 1.41 -1.72
N GLU A 95 -13.84 1.97 -2.33
CA GLU A 95 -15.15 1.32 -2.45
C GLU A 95 -15.15 0.20 -3.50
N GLY A 96 -14.38 0.39 -4.58
CA GLY A 96 -14.31 -0.55 -5.70
C GLY A 96 -13.31 -1.68 -5.51
N ASN A 97 -12.44 -1.60 -4.51
CA ASN A 97 -11.41 -2.61 -4.25
C ASN A 97 -11.80 -3.49 -3.06
N ALA A 98 -12.20 -4.73 -3.34
CA ALA A 98 -12.71 -5.65 -2.32
C ALA A 98 -11.70 -5.94 -1.20
N TYR A 99 -10.41 -5.99 -1.50
CA TYR A 99 -9.37 -6.26 -0.51
C TYR A 99 -9.20 -5.11 0.47
N VAL A 100 -9.22 -3.88 -0.03
CA VAL A 100 -9.14 -2.68 0.80
C VAL A 100 -10.41 -2.53 1.64
N CYS A 101 -11.59 -2.76 1.06
CA CYS A 101 -12.86 -2.76 1.81
C CYS A 101 -12.81 -3.75 2.97
N LYS A 102 -12.38 -4.97 2.72
CA LYS A 102 -12.28 -6.03 3.74
C LYS A 102 -11.31 -5.65 4.86
N PHE A 103 -10.17 -5.07 4.51
CA PHE A 103 -9.20 -4.57 5.48
C PHE A 103 -9.81 -3.50 6.38
N LEU A 104 -10.44 -2.48 5.79
CA LEU A 104 -11.05 -1.37 6.54
C LEU A 104 -12.18 -1.83 7.47
N GLN A 105 -12.94 -2.86 7.07
CA GLN A 105 -13.99 -3.44 7.91
C GLN A 105 -13.44 -4.23 9.10
N ARG A 106 -12.26 -4.80 8.95
CA ARG A 106 -11.65 -5.65 9.97
C ARG A 106 -10.91 -4.88 11.06
N ILE A 107 -10.39 -3.72 10.75
CA ILE A 107 -9.56 -2.94 11.67
C ILE A 107 -10.38 -1.96 12.52
N LYS A 108 -9.83 -1.58 13.69
CA LYS A 108 -10.44 -0.58 14.60
C LYS A 108 -9.95 0.84 14.32
N TRP A 109 -8.92 0.98 13.48
CA TRP A 109 -8.46 2.27 13.00
C TRP A 109 -9.32 2.73 11.84
N THR A 110 -9.75 4.01 11.88
CA THR A 110 -10.46 4.66 10.77
C THR A 110 -9.50 5.63 10.10
N PRO A 111 -8.87 5.29 8.98
CA PRO A 111 -7.97 6.20 8.30
C PRO A 111 -8.68 7.49 7.89
N ALA A 112 -7.99 8.63 8.05
CA ALA A 112 -8.51 9.93 7.64
C ALA A 112 -8.67 10.02 6.12
N LYS A 113 -7.84 9.29 5.37
CA LYS A 113 -7.90 9.19 3.93
C LYS A 113 -7.36 7.84 3.48
N VAL A 114 -7.91 7.31 2.40
CA VAL A 114 -7.51 6.02 1.85
C VAL A 114 -7.21 6.16 0.36
N GLY A 115 -6.03 5.70 -0.06
CA GLY A 115 -5.66 5.58 -1.46
C GLY A 115 -5.57 4.11 -1.88
N VAL A 116 -5.82 3.86 -3.17
CA VAL A 116 -5.64 2.53 -3.76
C VAL A 116 -4.88 2.69 -5.06
N PHE A 117 -3.76 1.98 -5.17
CA PHE A 117 -2.89 2.05 -6.35
C PHE A 117 -2.63 0.67 -6.92
N ALA A 118 -2.54 0.60 -8.24
CA ALA A 118 -2.07 -0.61 -8.90
C ALA A 118 -0.59 -0.84 -8.57
N GLY A 119 -0.23 -2.08 -8.37
CA GLY A 119 1.16 -2.48 -8.10
C GLY A 119 1.92 -2.80 -9.37
N ALA A 120 2.91 -3.68 -9.24
CA ALA A 120 3.72 -4.16 -10.35
C ALA A 120 3.76 -5.68 -10.37
N LEU A 121 3.86 -6.22 -11.56
CA LEU A 121 4.03 -7.65 -11.81
C LEU A 121 5.51 -7.88 -12.12
N LEU A 122 6.22 -8.48 -11.17
CA LEU A 122 7.68 -8.56 -11.18
C LEU A 122 8.13 -10.03 -11.20
N TYR A 123 7.67 -10.82 -12.18
CA TYR A 123 7.94 -12.26 -12.29
C TYR A 123 9.40 -12.65 -12.06
N PRO A 124 10.39 -11.98 -12.65
CA PRO A 124 11.79 -12.38 -12.45
C PRO A 124 12.29 -12.28 -11.00
N ARG A 125 11.60 -11.48 -10.17
CA ARG A 125 11.95 -11.28 -8.74
C ARG A 125 11.26 -12.28 -7.81
N TYR A 126 10.29 -13.05 -8.31
CA TYR A 126 9.54 -13.98 -7.48
C TYR A 126 10.32 -15.29 -7.29
N LYS A 127 10.14 -15.88 -6.10
CA LYS A 127 10.50 -17.29 -5.88
C LYS A 127 9.68 -18.16 -6.83
N TRP A 128 10.18 -19.32 -7.22
CA TRP A 128 9.51 -20.13 -8.23
C TRP A 128 8.08 -20.52 -7.86
N ILE A 129 7.79 -20.79 -6.57
CA ILE A 129 6.44 -21.09 -6.09
C ILE A 129 5.52 -19.89 -6.31
N ASP A 130 5.96 -18.69 -5.88
CA ASP A 130 5.18 -17.46 -6.05
C ASP A 130 4.96 -17.14 -7.53
N ARG A 131 5.98 -17.34 -8.36
CA ARG A 131 5.90 -17.13 -9.80
C ARG A 131 4.83 -18.00 -10.44
N VAL A 132 4.79 -19.30 -10.10
CA VAL A 132 3.78 -20.24 -10.62
C VAL A 132 2.39 -19.85 -10.13
N MET A 133 2.22 -19.55 -8.85
CA MET A 133 0.93 -19.20 -8.25
C MET A 133 0.39 -17.89 -8.82
N ILE A 134 1.23 -16.88 -8.95
CA ILE A 134 0.84 -15.59 -9.52
C ILE A 134 0.51 -15.73 -11.00
N GLN A 135 1.29 -16.50 -11.75
CA GLN A 135 1.00 -16.81 -13.15
C GLN A 135 -0.39 -17.45 -13.31
N LEU A 136 -0.73 -18.40 -12.44
CA LEU A 136 -2.05 -19.05 -12.45
C LEU A 136 -3.17 -18.03 -12.18
N ILE A 137 -3.02 -17.19 -11.17
CA ILE A 137 -3.97 -16.13 -10.83
C ILE A 137 -4.13 -15.16 -12.01
N MET A 138 -3.04 -14.73 -12.62
CA MET A 138 -3.07 -13.82 -13.77
C MET A 138 -3.73 -14.47 -14.99
N LYS A 139 -3.51 -15.76 -15.23
CA LYS A 139 -4.20 -16.51 -16.30
C LYS A 139 -5.70 -16.52 -16.09
N ILE A 140 -6.16 -16.77 -14.87
CA ILE A 140 -7.58 -16.81 -14.52
C ILE A 140 -8.21 -15.41 -14.65
N THR A 141 -7.48 -14.37 -14.27
CA THR A 141 -7.98 -12.97 -14.26
C THR A 141 -7.70 -12.21 -15.56
N GLY A 142 -7.14 -12.85 -16.58
CA GLY A 142 -6.86 -12.24 -17.88
C GLY A 142 -5.64 -11.31 -17.91
N GLY A 143 -4.70 -11.47 -16.97
CA GLY A 143 -3.48 -10.69 -16.90
C GLY A 143 -2.30 -11.32 -17.66
N GLU A 144 -1.13 -10.69 -17.54
CA GLU A 144 0.10 -11.14 -18.19
C GLU A 144 0.61 -12.47 -17.59
N THR A 145 0.92 -13.43 -18.42
CA THR A 145 1.42 -14.77 -18.02
C THR A 145 2.87 -15.03 -18.44
N ASP A 146 3.52 -14.10 -19.14
CA ASP A 146 4.93 -14.21 -19.51
C ASP A 146 5.82 -13.94 -18.31
N THR A 147 6.41 -15.00 -17.74
CA THR A 147 7.22 -14.92 -16.52
C THR A 147 8.59 -14.27 -16.71
N THR A 148 8.93 -13.84 -17.92
CA THR A 148 10.15 -13.07 -18.19
C THR A 148 9.95 -11.57 -18.08
N LYS A 149 8.70 -11.12 -17.97
CA LYS A 149 8.34 -9.69 -17.97
C LYS A 149 8.24 -9.10 -16.58
N GLU A 150 8.61 -7.83 -16.50
CA GLU A 150 8.28 -6.93 -15.39
C GLU A 150 7.34 -5.84 -15.92
N ILE A 151 6.16 -5.70 -15.34
CA ILE A 151 5.16 -4.71 -15.75
C ILE A 151 4.76 -3.88 -14.54
N GLU A 152 4.95 -2.57 -14.65
CA GLU A 152 4.51 -1.62 -13.63
C GLU A 152 3.16 -1.04 -14.06
N TYR A 153 2.11 -1.34 -13.29
CA TYR A 153 0.76 -0.84 -13.54
C TYR A 153 0.45 0.45 -12.79
N THR A 154 1.34 0.89 -11.92
CA THR A 154 1.13 2.05 -11.05
C THR A 154 0.88 3.31 -11.86
N ASP A 155 -0.22 3.99 -11.59
CA ASP A 155 -0.53 5.32 -12.11
C ASP A 155 0.14 6.37 -11.22
N TRP A 156 1.29 6.85 -11.65
CA TRP A 156 2.10 7.82 -10.89
C TRP A 156 1.42 9.18 -10.77
N GLY A 157 0.62 9.57 -11.74
CA GLY A 157 -0.19 10.80 -11.65
C GLY A 157 -1.22 10.72 -10.52
N LYS A 158 -1.82 9.56 -10.33
CA LYS A 158 -2.75 9.31 -9.23
C LYS A 158 -2.05 9.34 -7.87
N VAL A 159 -0.86 8.76 -7.77
CA VAL A 159 -0.04 8.80 -6.55
C VAL A 159 0.31 10.24 -6.19
N LYS A 160 0.77 11.02 -7.19
CA LYS A 160 1.06 12.44 -7.02
C LYS A 160 -0.14 13.23 -6.49
N THR A 161 -1.29 13.08 -7.13
CA THR A 161 -2.53 13.77 -6.74
C THR A 161 -2.94 13.41 -5.32
N PHE A 162 -2.83 12.14 -4.96
CA PHE A 162 -3.11 11.68 -3.59
C PHE A 162 -2.17 12.32 -2.57
N ALA A 163 -0.85 12.30 -2.83
CA ALA A 163 0.13 12.91 -1.93
C ALA A 163 -0.11 14.41 -1.76
N GLU A 164 -0.31 15.15 -2.86
CA GLU A 164 -0.60 16.58 -2.82
C GLU A 164 -1.87 16.89 -2.02
N SER A 165 -2.88 16.03 -2.10
CA SER A 165 -4.12 16.20 -1.34
C SER A 165 -3.94 16.09 0.18
N LEU A 166 -2.83 15.53 0.64
CA LEU A 166 -2.53 15.41 2.07
C LEU A 166 -1.91 16.67 2.67
N ASN A 167 -1.49 17.63 1.85
CA ASN A 167 -0.89 18.89 2.29
C ASN A 167 -1.91 19.93 2.77
N LEU A 168 -3.17 19.64 2.72
CA LEU A 168 -4.25 20.56 3.10
C LEU A 168 -4.52 20.55 4.61
#